data_50ec5b267e0e9c85407210171a28fcf8
#
_entry.id   50ec5b267e0e9c85407210171a28fcf8
#
_cell.length_a   1.000
_cell.length_b   1.000
_cell.length_c   1.000
_cell.angle_alpha   90.00
_cell.angle_beta   90.00
_cell.angle_gamma   90.00
#
_symmetry.space_group_name_H-M   'P 1'
#
loop_
_entity.id
_entity.type
_entity.pdbx_description
1 polymer ?
#
loop_
_entity_poly.entity_id
_entity_poly.type
_entity_poly.pdbx_seq_one_letter_code
_entity_poly.pdbx_strand_id
1 'polypeptide(L)'
;METKLDPVVRQLADHLSFLGYEAEEREGKNHPYLYLRHQRNPNFMIDTFLGAVKCTVYWGLSPEGLAGSLEMFTLLNELNRQALGFNIYTDEDSLILELVIPREYSKASFGAFWSVVESDFRLVMDGRLGPFLS
;
A
#
# COMPACT_ATOMS: atom_id res chain seq x y z
N MET A 1 -24.44 16.58 1.34
CA MET A 1 -23.57 16.79 0.18
C MET A 1 -22.68 15.57 0.02
N GLU A 2 -22.75 14.92 -1.11
CA GLU A 2 -21.91 13.75 -1.36
C GLU A 2 -20.45 14.15 -1.50
N THR A 3 -19.59 13.50 -0.73
CA THR A 3 -18.15 13.64 -0.87
C THR A 3 -17.70 12.81 -2.07
N LYS A 4 -17.08 13.45 -3.04
CA LYS A 4 -16.60 12.79 -4.24
C LYS A 4 -15.16 12.33 -4.08
N LEU A 5 -14.80 11.28 -4.81
CA LEU A 5 -13.44 10.83 -4.89
C LEU A 5 -12.56 11.93 -5.49
N ASP A 6 -11.36 12.09 -4.93
CA ASP A 6 -10.39 13.09 -5.41
C ASP A 6 -10.05 12.81 -6.89
N PRO A 7 -10.07 13.85 -7.77
CA PRO A 7 -9.77 13.65 -9.20
C PRO A 7 -8.42 13.01 -9.48
N VAL A 8 -7.40 13.28 -8.67
CA VAL A 8 -6.07 12.66 -8.84
C VAL A 8 -6.15 11.17 -8.53
N VAL A 9 -6.89 10.79 -7.48
CA VAL A 9 -7.08 9.39 -7.13
C VAL A 9 -7.81 8.66 -8.28
N ARG A 10 -8.77 9.29 -8.91
CA ARG A 10 -9.48 8.72 -10.07
C ARG A 10 -8.54 8.52 -11.26
N GLN A 11 -7.66 9.47 -11.55
CA GLN A 11 -6.66 9.34 -12.60
C GLN A 11 -5.69 8.19 -12.31
N LEU A 12 -5.26 8.05 -11.06
CA LEU A 12 -4.40 6.95 -10.63
C LEU A 12 -5.11 5.61 -10.79
N ALA A 13 -6.39 5.53 -10.45
CA ALA A 13 -7.21 4.33 -10.62
C ALA A 13 -7.27 3.90 -12.08
N ASP A 14 -7.48 4.83 -13.00
CA ASP A 14 -7.54 4.53 -14.43
C ASP A 14 -6.21 3.98 -14.94
N HIS A 15 -5.11 4.58 -14.52
CA HIS A 15 -3.78 4.10 -14.90
C HIS A 15 -3.50 2.70 -14.32
N LEU A 16 -3.83 2.50 -13.05
CA LEU A 16 -3.64 1.20 -12.37
C LEU A 16 -4.52 0.11 -13.01
N SER A 17 -5.74 0.46 -13.41
CA SER A 17 -6.61 -0.46 -14.13
C SER A 17 -5.95 -0.95 -15.42
N PHE A 18 -5.28 -0.05 -16.14
CA PHE A 18 -4.53 -0.40 -17.34
C PHE A 18 -3.36 -1.34 -17.03
N LEU A 19 -2.80 -1.27 -15.81
CA LEU A 19 -1.71 -2.13 -15.35
C LEU A 19 -2.19 -3.44 -14.72
N GLY A 20 -3.48 -3.74 -14.78
CA GLY A 20 -4.03 -5.00 -14.31
C GLY A 20 -4.63 -4.96 -12.90
N TYR A 21 -4.76 -3.79 -12.31
CA TYR A 21 -5.40 -3.64 -11.01
C TYR A 21 -6.91 -3.45 -11.17
N GLU A 22 -7.67 -4.07 -10.30
CA GLU A 22 -9.11 -3.93 -10.25
C GLU A 22 -9.47 -2.98 -9.12
N ALA A 23 -10.06 -1.83 -9.48
CA ALA A 23 -10.37 -0.76 -8.53
C ALA A 23 -11.84 -0.82 -8.11
N GLU A 24 -12.08 -0.65 -6.83
CA GLU A 24 -13.41 -0.59 -6.22
C GLU A 24 -13.50 0.64 -5.33
N GLU A 25 -14.49 1.50 -5.58
CA GLU A 25 -14.74 2.64 -4.71
C GLU A 25 -15.48 2.17 -3.46
N ARG A 26 -14.96 2.54 -2.29
CA ARG A 26 -15.56 2.19 -0.99
C ARG A 26 -15.83 3.42 -0.17
N GLU A 27 -16.86 3.34 0.68
CA GLU A 27 -17.18 4.39 1.61
C GLU A 27 -16.21 4.38 2.78
N GLY A 28 -15.57 5.53 3.02
CA GLY A 28 -14.73 5.74 4.17
C GLY A 28 -15.47 6.53 5.25
N LYS A 29 -14.80 6.76 6.38
CA LYS A 29 -15.38 7.45 7.53
C LYS A 29 -15.72 8.91 7.20
N ASN A 30 -14.86 9.60 6.46
CA ASN A 30 -15.01 11.02 6.13
C ASN A 30 -15.20 11.27 4.64
N HIS A 31 -14.70 10.35 3.79
CA HIS A 31 -14.77 10.48 2.35
C HIS A 31 -14.55 9.10 1.70
N PRO A 32 -14.93 8.93 0.43
CA PRO A 32 -14.69 7.66 -0.25
C PRO A 32 -13.20 7.44 -0.52
N TYR A 33 -12.81 6.17 -0.63
CA TYR A 33 -11.46 5.76 -0.99
C TYR A 33 -11.53 4.64 -2.02
N LEU A 34 -10.37 4.30 -2.61
CA LEU A 34 -10.27 3.18 -3.54
C LEU A 34 -9.61 1.99 -2.88
N TYR A 35 -10.15 0.82 -3.16
CA TYR A 35 -9.53 -0.46 -2.84
C TYR A 35 -9.12 -1.12 -4.15
N LEU A 36 -7.85 -1.56 -4.24
CA LEU A 36 -7.29 -2.12 -5.46
C LEU A 36 -6.84 -3.55 -5.23
N ARG A 37 -7.21 -4.42 -6.16
CA ARG A 37 -6.86 -5.84 -6.14
C ARG A 37 -5.96 -6.17 -7.31
N HIS A 38 -5.03 -7.09 -7.08
CA HIS A 38 -4.15 -7.61 -8.11
C HIS A 38 -3.91 -9.10 -7.87
N GLN A 39 -3.66 -9.85 -8.94
CA GLN A 39 -3.44 -11.30 -8.83
C GLN A 39 -2.12 -11.65 -8.14
N ARG A 40 -1.10 -10.82 -8.27
CA ARG A 40 0.25 -11.09 -7.77
C ARG A 40 0.69 -10.13 -6.68
N ASN A 41 0.40 -8.85 -6.85
CA ASN A 41 0.80 -7.81 -5.91
C ASN A 41 -0.19 -7.72 -4.75
N PRO A 42 0.21 -7.18 -3.60
CA PRO A 42 -0.72 -7.01 -2.48
C PRO A 42 -1.90 -6.12 -2.86
N ASN A 43 -3.05 -6.40 -2.28
CA ASN A 43 -4.19 -5.51 -2.35
C ASN A 43 -3.90 -4.28 -1.49
N PHE A 44 -4.34 -3.10 -1.93
CA PHE A 44 -4.05 -1.88 -1.19
C PHE A 44 -5.18 -0.86 -1.34
N MET A 45 -5.13 0.15 -0.48
CA MET A 45 -6.06 1.27 -0.52
C MET A 45 -5.34 2.53 -0.98
N ILE A 46 -6.02 3.36 -1.76
CA ILE A 46 -5.55 4.70 -2.09
C ILE A 46 -6.51 5.70 -1.48
N ASP A 47 -5.96 6.65 -0.73
CA ASP A 47 -6.74 7.66 -0.04
C ASP A 47 -5.96 8.98 0.00
N THR A 48 -6.66 10.05 0.34
CA THR A 48 -6.04 11.35 0.58
C THR A 48 -5.90 11.59 2.08
N PHE A 49 -4.78 12.16 2.48
CA PHE A 49 -4.51 12.49 3.87
C PHE A 49 -3.69 13.78 3.93
N LEU A 50 -4.25 14.80 4.55
CA LEU A 50 -3.61 16.12 4.67
C LEU A 50 -3.10 16.67 3.33
N GLY A 51 -3.89 16.47 2.26
CA GLY A 51 -3.54 16.94 0.92
C GLY A 51 -2.58 16.04 0.16
N ALA A 52 -2.05 14.99 0.76
CA ALA A 52 -1.24 13.97 0.09
C ALA A 52 -2.11 12.81 -0.38
N VAL A 53 -1.62 12.04 -1.35
CA VAL A 53 -2.22 10.77 -1.77
C VAL A 53 -1.39 9.66 -1.16
N LYS A 54 -2.05 8.72 -0.50
CA LYS A 54 -1.37 7.65 0.25
C LYS A 54 -1.86 6.29 -0.17
N CYS A 55 -0.91 5.38 -0.41
CA CYS A 55 -1.17 3.99 -0.69
C CYS A 55 -0.88 3.18 0.58
N THR A 56 -1.81 2.33 0.99
CA THR A 56 -1.68 1.57 2.24
C THR A 56 -2.05 0.11 2.03
N VAL A 57 -1.17 -0.80 2.46
CA VAL A 57 -1.43 -2.24 2.50
C VAL A 57 -1.60 -2.64 3.96
N TYR A 58 -2.64 -3.41 4.26
CA TYR A 58 -2.90 -3.95 5.60
C TYR A 58 -2.84 -5.47 5.57
N TRP A 59 -2.09 -6.05 6.48
CA TRP A 59 -2.11 -7.49 6.74
C TRP A 59 -2.43 -7.72 8.22
N GLY A 60 -3.20 -8.76 8.50
CA GLY A 60 -3.38 -9.23 9.88
C GLY A 60 -2.11 -9.92 10.37
N LEU A 61 -1.78 -9.75 11.64
CA LEU A 61 -0.65 -10.44 12.25
C LEU A 61 -1.08 -11.80 12.78
N SER A 62 -0.21 -12.81 12.58
CA SER A 62 -0.36 -14.12 13.20
C SER A 62 -0.05 -14.03 14.70
N PRO A 63 -0.31 -15.11 15.50
CA PRO A 63 0.12 -15.12 16.90
C PRO A 63 1.62 -14.83 17.07
N GLU A 64 2.46 -15.33 16.17
CA GLU A 64 3.90 -15.02 16.17
C GLU A 64 4.16 -13.55 15.91
N GLY A 65 3.44 -12.95 14.97
CA GLY A 65 3.54 -11.53 14.67
C GLY A 65 3.07 -10.67 15.83
N LEU A 66 1.97 -11.03 16.47
CA LEU A 66 1.44 -10.33 17.65
C LEU A 66 2.38 -10.38 18.85
N ALA A 67 3.16 -11.46 18.98
CA ALA A 67 4.12 -11.60 20.07
C ALA A 67 5.26 -10.57 20.00
N GLY A 68 5.53 -10.01 18.84
CA GLY A 68 6.52 -8.94 18.68
C GLY A 68 7.94 -9.39 18.95
N SER A 69 8.41 -10.43 18.24
CA SER A 69 9.74 -10.96 18.44
C SER A 69 10.83 -10.03 17.89
N LEU A 70 12.04 -10.17 18.44
CA LEU A 70 13.21 -9.48 17.91
C LEU A 70 13.46 -9.84 16.45
N GLU A 71 13.24 -11.11 16.09
CA GLU A 71 13.37 -11.59 14.72
C GLU A 71 12.46 -10.82 13.77
N MET A 72 11.20 -10.63 14.13
CA MET A 72 10.25 -9.88 13.31
C MET A 72 10.68 -8.42 13.16
N PHE A 73 11.03 -7.75 14.26
CA PHE A 73 11.42 -6.34 14.19
C PHE A 73 12.74 -6.14 13.45
N THR A 74 13.66 -7.09 13.53
CA THR A 74 14.89 -7.08 12.75
C THR A 74 14.56 -7.18 11.26
N LEU A 75 13.63 -8.06 10.89
CA LEU A 75 13.17 -8.18 9.50
C LEU A 75 12.52 -6.89 9.01
N LEU A 76 11.62 -6.29 9.81
CA LEU A 76 10.97 -5.03 9.42
C LEU A 76 11.99 -3.92 9.21
N ASN A 77 12.99 -3.83 10.09
CA ASN A 77 14.05 -2.86 9.94
C ASN A 77 14.84 -3.08 8.65
N GLU A 78 15.14 -4.32 8.33
CA GLU A 78 15.84 -4.68 7.10
C GLU A 78 15.02 -4.33 5.85
N LEU A 79 13.71 -4.61 5.87
CA LEU A 79 12.83 -4.27 4.76
C LEU A 79 12.74 -2.76 4.56
N ASN A 80 12.61 -1.99 5.64
CA ASN A 80 12.62 -0.53 5.56
C ASN A 80 13.93 0.01 5.01
N ARG A 81 15.05 -0.61 5.36
CA ARG A 81 16.36 -0.21 4.86
C ARG A 81 16.53 -0.47 3.38
N GLN A 82 15.95 -1.56 2.87
CA GLN A 82 16.08 -1.97 1.46
C GLN A 82 15.02 -1.31 0.56
N ALA A 83 13.89 -0.89 1.13
CA ALA A 83 12.80 -0.30 0.36
C ALA A 83 13.20 1.05 -0.22
N LEU A 84 12.69 1.33 -1.41
CA LEU A 84 12.95 2.60 -2.10
C LEU A 84 11.90 3.66 -1.77
N GLY A 85 10.66 3.26 -1.49
CA GLY A 85 9.59 4.23 -1.28
C GLY A 85 8.60 3.95 -0.16
N PHE A 86 8.58 2.76 0.44
CA PHE A 86 7.59 2.46 1.47
C PHE A 86 8.19 2.46 2.88
N ASN A 87 7.29 2.64 3.87
CA ASN A 87 7.52 2.31 5.27
C ASN A 87 6.67 1.11 5.66
N ILE A 88 7.24 0.21 6.47
CA ILE A 88 6.50 -0.93 7.02
C ILE A 88 6.62 -0.93 8.54
N TYR A 89 5.48 -1.10 9.24
CA TYR A 89 5.43 -1.04 10.70
C TYR A 89 4.21 -1.82 11.21
N THR A 90 4.19 -2.06 12.52
CA THR A 90 3.05 -2.71 13.17
C THR A 90 2.21 -1.68 13.91
N ASP A 91 0.89 -1.89 13.89
CA ASP A 91 -0.06 -1.12 14.67
C ASP A 91 -1.13 -2.06 15.18
N GLU A 92 -1.17 -2.26 16.50
CA GLU A 92 -2.07 -3.21 17.16
C GLU A 92 -1.94 -4.62 16.58
N ASP A 93 -2.97 -5.10 15.88
CA ASP A 93 -3.02 -6.44 15.31
C ASP A 93 -2.67 -6.48 13.81
N SER A 94 -2.17 -5.38 13.28
CA SER A 94 -1.93 -5.24 11.84
C SER A 94 -0.47 -4.95 11.53
N LEU A 95 -0.02 -5.46 10.40
CA LEU A 95 1.20 -5.03 9.75
C LEU A 95 0.81 -4.08 8.62
N ILE A 96 1.39 -2.89 8.62
CA ILE A 96 1.03 -1.83 7.69
C ILE A 96 2.23 -1.47 6.82
N LEU A 97 2.00 -1.44 5.52
CA LEU A 97 2.94 -0.90 4.56
C LEU A 97 2.30 0.33 3.93
N GLU A 98 3.01 1.45 3.94
CA GLU A 98 2.47 2.67 3.36
C GLU A 98 3.51 3.44 2.57
N LEU A 99 3.02 4.15 1.55
CA LEU A 99 3.85 5.04 0.75
C LEU A 99 3.03 6.24 0.30
N VAL A 100 3.70 7.36 0.08
CA VAL A 100 3.07 8.57 -0.43
C VAL A 100 3.22 8.57 -1.95
N ILE A 101 2.09 8.78 -2.64
CA ILE A 101 2.05 8.85 -4.10
C ILE A 101 2.14 10.32 -4.50
N PRO A 102 2.97 10.67 -5.50
CA PRO A 102 3.01 12.04 -6.01
C PRO A 102 1.63 12.50 -6.46
N ARG A 103 1.21 13.66 -5.97
CA ARG A 103 -0.12 14.19 -6.28
C ARG A 103 -0.23 14.68 -7.72
N GLU A 104 0.85 15.17 -8.29
CA GLU A 104 0.88 15.60 -9.68
C GLU A 104 0.99 14.36 -10.57
N TYR A 105 -0.11 14.08 -11.28
CA TYR A 105 -0.16 12.91 -12.15
C TYR A 105 0.32 13.28 -13.56
N SER A 106 1.29 12.51 -14.06
CA SER A 106 1.55 12.42 -15.49
C SER A 106 1.76 10.96 -15.82
N LYS A 107 1.32 10.55 -17.00
CA LYS A 107 1.36 9.13 -17.40
C LYS A 107 2.79 8.56 -17.33
N ALA A 108 3.78 9.29 -17.82
CA ALA A 108 5.16 8.84 -17.84
C ALA A 108 5.78 8.79 -16.44
N SER A 109 5.61 9.84 -15.64
CA SER A 109 6.14 9.91 -14.27
C SER A 109 5.54 8.83 -13.38
N PHE A 110 4.23 8.63 -13.48
CA PHE A 110 3.55 7.63 -12.65
C PHE A 110 3.99 6.22 -13.03
N GLY A 111 4.15 5.94 -14.33
CA GLY A 111 4.63 4.63 -14.78
C GLY A 111 6.01 4.29 -14.21
N ALA A 112 6.93 5.23 -14.25
CA ALA A 112 8.27 5.06 -13.67
C ALA A 112 8.20 4.88 -12.15
N PHE A 113 7.42 5.72 -11.48
CA PHE A 113 7.20 5.62 -10.03
C PHE A 113 6.61 4.28 -9.65
N TRP A 114 5.58 3.82 -10.36
CA TRP A 114 4.90 2.56 -10.03
C TRP A 114 5.80 1.35 -10.25
N SER A 115 6.74 1.42 -11.20
CA SER A 115 7.75 0.36 -11.37
C SER A 115 8.60 0.19 -10.10
N VAL A 116 8.94 1.29 -9.44
CA VAL A 116 9.65 1.28 -8.15
C VAL A 116 8.76 0.66 -7.07
N VAL A 117 7.49 1.04 -7.02
CA VAL A 117 6.52 0.48 -6.06
C VAL A 117 6.40 -1.04 -6.25
N GLU A 118 6.30 -1.51 -7.48
CA GLU A 118 6.21 -2.94 -7.75
C GLU A 118 7.49 -3.69 -7.37
N SER A 119 8.64 -3.06 -7.50
CA SER A 119 9.90 -3.62 -7.01
C SER A 119 9.87 -3.77 -5.49
N ASP A 120 9.35 -2.76 -4.79
CA ASP A 120 9.18 -2.82 -3.33
C ASP A 120 8.16 -3.89 -2.92
N PHE A 121 7.08 -4.07 -3.68
CA PHE A 121 6.12 -5.15 -3.43
C PHE A 121 6.79 -6.53 -3.54
N ARG A 122 7.63 -6.74 -4.55
CA ARG A 122 8.36 -8.01 -4.68
C ARG A 122 9.30 -8.25 -3.49
N LEU A 123 9.88 -7.19 -2.95
CA LEU A 123 10.73 -7.29 -1.76
C LEU A 123 9.95 -7.82 -0.55
N VAL A 124 8.75 -7.27 -0.27
CA VAL A 124 7.96 -7.70 0.88
C VAL A 124 7.26 -9.04 0.65
N MET A 125 7.04 -9.43 -0.59
CA MET A 125 6.36 -10.67 -0.95
C MET A 125 7.33 -11.85 -1.18
N ASP A 126 8.56 -11.74 -0.71
CA ASP A 126 9.58 -12.77 -0.90
C ASP A 126 9.46 -13.98 0.05
N GLY A 127 8.46 -13.99 0.90
CA GLY A 127 8.14 -15.12 1.80
C GLY A 127 8.65 -14.96 3.22
N ARG A 128 9.54 -14.01 3.50
CA ARG A 128 10.10 -13.83 4.85
C ARG A 128 9.06 -13.40 5.88
N LEU A 129 8.05 -12.65 5.47
CA LEU A 129 6.99 -12.18 6.37
C LEU A 129 5.94 -13.26 6.67
N GLY A 130 5.88 -14.33 5.89
CA GLY A 130 4.84 -15.36 6.01
C GLY A 130 4.55 -15.83 7.43
N PRO A 131 5.57 -16.20 8.24
CA PRO A 131 5.33 -16.68 9.62
C PRO A 131 4.63 -15.65 10.52
N PHE A 132 4.76 -14.36 10.23
CA PHE A 132 4.23 -13.27 11.06
C PHE A 132 2.84 -12.78 10.60
N LEU A 133 2.33 -13.31 9.51
CA LEU A 133 1.05 -12.91 8.92
C LEU A 133 -0.01 -14.00 9.15
N SER A 134 -1.25 -13.53 9.40
CA SER A 134 -2.40 -14.43 9.56
C SER A 134 -2.94 -14.97 8.23
#